data_162f6cd27056767f0c756f8a423a4947
#
_entry.id   162f6cd27056767f0c756f8a423a4947
#
_cell.length_a   1.000
_cell.length_b   1.000
_cell.length_c   1.000
_cell.angle_alpha   90.00
_cell.angle_beta   90.00
_cell.angle_gamma   90.00
#
_symmetry.space_group_name_H-M   'P 1'
#
loop_
_entity.id
_entity.type
_entity.pdbx_description
1 polymer ?
#
loop_
_entity_poly.entity_id
_entity_poly.type
_entity_poly.pdbx_seq_one_letter_code
_entity_poly.pdbx_strand_id
1 'polypeptide(L)'
;ETELHEICKRLGHELTERYEDNVLPPVFIGVMKGALPFMMDLIREVECPILTDYVTISSYMGKESTGVIKLKKDIDTDLTGRDVVIVEDIIDTGVTLEWFKEYLKNNYYPKDISICVLLDKKCKRKMEIYRLTQTKL
;
A
#
# COMPACT_ATOMS: atom_id res chain seq x y z
N GLU A 1 10.25 13.02 -13.75
CA GLU A 1 11.27 12.52 -13.14
C GLU A 1 11.70 13.30 -12.00
N THR A 2 12.09 14.53 -12.15
CA THR A 2 12.50 15.33 -11.02
C THR A 2 11.34 15.48 -10.07
N GLU A 3 10.18 15.70 -10.59
CA GLU A 3 9.01 15.88 -9.74
C GLU A 3 8.67 14.59 -9.00
N LEU A 4 8.77 13.46 -9.66
CA LEU A 4 8.51 12.20 -9.03
C LEU A 4 9.52 11.94 -7.92
N HIS A 5 10.77 12.27 -8.17
CA HIS A 5 11.81 12.06 -7.17
C HIS A 5 11.54 12.91 -5.94
N GLU A 6 11.15 14.17 -6.12
CA GLU A 6 10.85 15.03 -4.99
C GLU A 6 9.69 14.51 -4.18
N ILE A 7 8.72 13.96 -4.85
CA ILE A 7 7.57 13.43 -4.17
C ILE A 7 7.93 12.18 -3.38
N CYS A 8 8.75 11.30 -3.94
CA CYS A 8 9.19 10.12 -3.23
C CYS A 8 10.02 10.52 -2.01
N LYS A 9 10.83 11.56 -2.13
CA LYS A 9 11.59 12.04 -0.99
C LYS A 9 10.68 12.54 0.11
N ARG A 10 9.66 13.29 -0.24
CA ARG A 10 8.72 13.81 0.75
C ARG A 10 7.97 12.68 1.44
N LEU A 11 7.48 11.72 0.64
CA LEU A 11 6.75 10.61 1.22
C LEU A 11 7.66 9.71 2.05
N GLY A 12 8.88 9.49 1.59
CA GLY A 12 9.83 8.69 2.33
C GLY A 12 10.17 9.30 3.68
N HIS A 13 10.32 10.63 3.70
CA HIS A 13 10.58 11.33 4.93
C HIS A 13 9.39 11.22 5.87
N GLU A 14 8.21 11.38 5.35
CA GLU A 14 7.00 11.29 6.15
C GLU A 14 6.83 9.89 6.74
N LEU A 15 7.10 8.86 5.96
CA LEU A 15 6.99 7.49 6.42
C LEU A 15 8.07 7.17 7.45
N THR A 16 9.28 7.70 7.25
CA THR A 16 10.35 7.51 8.19
C THR A 16 9.97 8.11 9.55
N GLU A 17 9.46 9.32 9.54
CA GLU A 17 9.06 9.95 10.79
C GLU A 17 7.95 9.17 11.48
N ARG A 18 7.07 8.60 10.70
CA ARG A 18 5.97 7.86 11.28
C ARG A 18 6.40 6.56 11.94
N TYR A 19 7.40 5.89 11.38
CA TYR A 19 7.73 4.54 11.83
C TYR A 19 9.11 4.36 12.45
N GLU A 20 9.90 5.41 12.52
CA GLU A 20 11.28 5.24 12.95
C GLU A 20 11.41 4.76 14.39
N ASP A 21 10.41 5.01 15.21
CA ASP A 21 10.46 4.57 16.61
C ASP A 21 9.76 3.24 16.84
N ASN A 22 9.29 2.60 15.80
CA ASN A 22 8.59 1.35 15.97
C ASN A 22 9.51 0.24 16.44
N VAL A 23 9.03 -0.57 17.37
CA VAL A 23 9.78 -1.73 17.79
C VAL A 23 9.80 -2.75 16.67
N LEU A 24 8.64 -2.99 16.04
CA LEU A 24 8.59 -3.90 14.90
C LEU A 24 8.57 -3.08 13.62
N PRO A 25 9.47 -3.36 12.69
CA PRO A 25 9.46 -2.60 11.43
C PRO A 25 8.14 -2.75 10.70
N PRO A 26 7.68 -1.71 10.04
CA PRO A 26 6.46 -1.82 9.25
C PRO A 26 6.71 -2.65 8.01
N VAL A 27 5.65 -3.19 7.43
CA VAL A 27 5.74 -3.98 6.21
C VAL A 27 5.13 -3.19 5.07
N PHE A 28 5.91 -2.95 4.04
CA PHE A 28 5.43 -2.26 2.84
C PHE A 28 5.04 -3.32 1.84
N ILE A 29 3.79 -3.31 1.42
CA ILE A 29 3.26 -4.31 0.51
C ILE A 29 2.91 -3.65 -0.82
N GLY A 30 3.60 -4.03 -1.87
CA GLY A 30 3.33 -3.48 -3.20
C GLY A 30 2.30 -4.30 -3.93
N VAL A 31 1.38 -3.64 -4.60
CA VAL A 31 0.40 -4.32 -5.43
C VAL A 31 0.95 -4.37 -6.84
N MET A 32 1.47 -5.53 -7.20
CA MET A 32 2.19 -5.70 -8.44
C MET A 32 1.24 -5.92 -9.60
N LYS A 33 1.66 -5.55 -10.75
CA LYS A 33 3.01 -5.06 -11.04
C LYS A 33 3.06 -3.56 -11.13
N GLY A 34 1.91 -2.92 -11.17
CA GLY A 34 1.86 -1.49 -11.37
C GLY A 34 2.65 -0.69 -10.34
N ALA A 35 2.65 -1.16 -9.10
CA ALA A 35 3.30 -0.41 -8.05
C ALA A 35 4.82 -0.51 -8.06
N LEU A 36 5.38 -1.41 -8.86
CA LEU A 36 6.80 -1.70 -8.75
C LEU A 36 7.71 -0.49 -8.92
N PRO A 37 7.62 0.30 -9.97
CA PRO A 37 8.55 1.42 -10.11
C PRO A 37 8.42 2.42 -8.97
N PHE A 38 7.19 2.75 -8.61
CA PHE A 38 6.96 3.73 -7.54
C PHE A 38 7.48 3.17 -6.22
N MET A 39 7.21 1.91 -5.94
CA MET A 39 7.64 1.31 -4.69
C MET A 39 9.16 1.30 -4.58
N MET A 40 9.86 0.98 -5.67
CA MET A 40 11.31 0.96 -5.64
C MET A 40 11.88 2.35 -5.35
N ASP A 41 11.31 3.37 -5.95
CA ASP A 41 11.77 4.72 -5.70
C ASP A 41 11.43 5.18 -4.29
N LEU A 42 10.26 4.79 -3.80
CA LEU A 42 9.82 5.21 -2.49
C LEU A 42 10.65 4.58 -1.37
N ILE A 43 10.87 3.28 -1.43
CA ILE A 43 11.55 2.63 -0.32
C ILE A 43 13.01 3.06 -0.21
N ARG A 44 13.61 3.54 -1.28
CA ARG A 44 14.96 4.03 -1.20
C ARG A 44 15.02 5.31 -0.38
N GLU A 45 13.90 6.01 -0.24
CA GLU A 45 13.89 7.26 0.51
C GLU A 45 13.44 7.06 1.97
N VAL A 46 13.07 5.84 2.34
CA VAL A 46 12.68 5.58 3.71
C VAL A 46 13.92 5.19 4.49
N GLU A 47 14.17 5.87 5.60
CA GLU A 47 15.42 5.70 6.31
C GLU A 47 15.31 4.94 7.62
N CYS A 48 14.21 4.29 7.86
CA CYS A 48 14.09 3.43 9.03
C CYS A 48 13.97 1.99 8.57
N PRO A 49 14.15 1.02 9.45
CA PRO A 49 14.03 -0.38 9.03
C PRO A 49 12.62 -0.69 8.58
N ILE A 50 12.49 -1.40 7.48
CA ILE A 50 11.20 -1.84 6.97
C ILE A 50 11.34 -3.26 6.44
N LEU A 51 10.22 -3.94 6.32
CA LEU A 51 10.15 -5.18 5.60
C LEU A 51 9.34 -4.92 4.33
N THR A 52 9.59 -5.69 3.30
CA THR A 52 8.84 -5.51 2.06
C THR A 52 8.23 -6.82 1.64
N ASP A 53 7.10 -6.74 0.99
CA ASP A 53 6.43 -7.90 0.43
C ASP A 53 5.60 -7.41 -0.74
N TYR A 54 4.97 -8.31 -1.46
CA TYR A 54 4.13 -7.88 -2.55
C TYR A 54 3.03 -8.89 -2.79
N VAL A 55 1.98 -8.46 -3.45
CA VAL A 55 0.87 -9.31 -3.82
C VAL A 55 0.54 -9.05 -5.28
N THR A 56 -0.07 -10.05 -5.91
CA THR A 56 -0.67 -9.82 -7.21
C THR A 56 -2.15 -10.10 -7.07
N ILE A 57 -2.95 -9.14 -7.48
CA ILE A 57 -4.39 -9.21 -7.36
C ILE A 57 -4.99 -9.17 -8.75
N SER A 58 -5.93 -10.05 -9.03
CA SER A 58 -6.65 -9.97 -10.28
C SER A 58 -8.10 -9.67 -9.97
N SER A 59 -8.65 -8.72 -10.69
CA SER A 59 -10.02 -8.39 -10.54
C SER A 59 -10.69 -8.70 -11.84
N TYR A 60 -11.69 -9.53 -11.79
CA TYR A 60 -12.36 -9.98 -12.95
C TYR A 60 -13.70 -9.34 -13.02
N MET A 61 -13.88 -8.43 -13.94
CA MET A 61 -15.14 -7.79 -14.08
C MET A 61 -15.73 -8.29 -15.36
N GLY A 62 -16.40 -9.39 -15.31
CA GLY A 62 -17.00 -9.96 -16.50
C GLY A 62 -18.23 -9.20 -16.87
N LYS A 63 -18.85 -9.63 -17.93
CA LYS A 63 -20.04 -9.02 -18.37
C LYS A 63 -21.15 -9.25 -17.40
N GLU A 64 -21.03 -10.23 -16.59
CA GLU A 64 -22.03 -10.47 -15.59
C GLU A 64 -21.83 -9.59 -14.43
N SER A 65 -20.83 -8.83 -14.41
CA SER A 65 -20.58 -7.87 -13.41
C SER A 65 -20.51 -8.34 -12.01
N THR A 66 -20.27 -9.56 -11.78
CA THR A 66 -20.04 -9.97 -10.43
C THR A 66 -18.55 -9.91 -10.30
N GLY A 67 -18.02 -8.85 -9.93
CA GLY A 67 -16.61 -8.72 -9.78
C GLY A 67 -16.05 -9.77 -8.86
N VAL A 68 -15.07 -10.49 -9.30
CA VAL A 68 -14.40 -11.46 -8.47
C VAL A 68 -12.98 -11.00 -8.30
N ILE A 69 -12.56 -10.82 -7.08
CA ILE A 69 -11.21 -10.40 -6.78
C ILE A 69 -10.47 -11.57 -6.19
N LYS A 70 -9.32 -11.91 -6.75
CA LYS A 70 -8.53 -13.00 -6.28
C LYS A 70 -7.09 -12.61 -6.13
N LEU A 71 -6.44 -13.21 -5.15
CA LEU A 71 -5.01 -13.04 -5.01
C LEU A 71 -4.33 -14.13 -5.82
N LYS A 72 -3.48 -13.75 -6.74
CA LYS A 72 -2.68 -14.71 -7.44
C LYS A 72 -1.42 -14.99 -6.67
N LYS A 73 -0.91 -14.02 -5.96
CA LYS A 73 0.20 -14.23 -5.04
C LYS A 73 -0.15 -13.56 -3.73
N ASP A 74 -0.08 -14.30 -2.66
CA ASP A 74 -0.44 -13.81 -1.35
C ASP A 74 0.81 -13.37 -0.58
N ILE A 75 0.60 -12.87 0.62
CA ILE A 75 1.65 -12.36 1.50
C ILE A 75 2.48 -13.53 2.04
N ASP A 76 3.76 -13.31 2.14
CA ASP A 76 4.64 -14.29 2.75
C ASP A 76 5.09 -13.87 4.14
N THR A 77 4.90 -12.63 4.49
CA THR A 77 5.40 -12.07 5.74
C THR A 77 4.36 -12.15 6.84
N ASP A 78 4.80 -12.36 8.05
CA ASP A 78 3.90 -12.38 9.19
C ASP A 78 3.59 -10.93 9.54
N LEU A 79 2.34 -10.52 9.42
CA LEU A 79 1.95 -9.14 9.66
C LEU A 79 1.43 -8.88 11.06
N THR A 80 1.35 -9.90 11.88
CA THR A 80 0.71 -9.76 13.20
C THR A 80 1.35 -8.65 14.02
N GLY A 81 0.53 -7.71 14.44
CA GLY A 81 0.99 -6.61 15.29
C GLY A 81 1.87 -5.59 14.60
N ARG A 82 2.01 -5.66 13.28
CA ARG A 82 2.84 -4.73 12.58
C ARG A 82 2.02 -3.69 11.84
N ASP A 83 2.61 -2.54 11.64
CA ASP A 83 2.00 -1.54 10.78
C ASP A 83 2.22 -1.97 9.33
N VAL A 84 1.23 -1.78 8.50
CA VAL A 84 1.30 -2.17 7.09
C VAL A 84 1.08 -0.94 6.23
N VAL A 85 1.88 -0.79 5.20
CA VAL A 85 1.71 0.27 4.22
C VAL A 85 1.48 -0.40 2.88
N ILE A 86 0.31 -0.24 2.30
CA ILE A 86 0.02 -0.77 0.98
C ILE A 86 0.47 0.27 -0.03
N VAL A 87 1.31 -0.12 -0.96
CA VAL A 87 1.84 0.80 -1.96
C VAL A 87 1.17 0.52 -3.29
N GLU A 88 0.56 1.53 -3.86
CA GLU A 88 -0.17 1.39 -5.11
C GLU A 88 0.13 2.58 -6.00
N ASP A 89 0.21 2.39 -7.29
CA ASP A 89 0.52 3.50 -8.18
C ASP A 89 -0.72 4.31 -8.54
N ILE A 90 -1.85 3.67 -8.75
CA ILE A 90 -3.07 4.37 -9.15
C ILE A 90 -4.28 3.83 -8.41
N ILE A 91 -5.07 4.71 -7.86
CA ILE A 91 -6.35 4.33 -7.31
C ILE A 91 -7.43 4.84 -8.22
N ASP A 92 -8.29 3.97 -8.69
CA ASP A 92 -9.39 4.36 -9.55
C ASP A 92 -10.64 4.43 -8.71
N THR A 93 -11.31 3.34 -8.43
CA THR A 93 -12.52 3.36 -7.61
C THR A 93 -12.23 3.04 -6.16
N GLY A 94 -11.13 2.41 -5.91
CA GLY A 94 -10.78 2.00 -4.55
C GLY A 94 -11.37 0.67 -4.12
N VAL A 95 -12.15 0.04 -4.98
CA VAL A 95 -12.81 -1.20 -4.62
C VAL A 95 -11.82 -2.30 -4.29
N THR A 96 -10.81 -2.45 -5.14
CA THR A 96 -9.81 -3.47 -4.93
C THR A 96 -9.01 -3.26 -3.66
N LEU A 97 -8.67 -2.00 -3.39
CA LEU A 97 -7.90 -1.71 -2.18
C LEU A 97 -8.73 -1.89 -0.93
N GLU A 98 -10.02 -1.57 -0.98
CA GLU A 98 -10.88 -1.81 0.16
C GLU A 98 -10.99 -3.30 0.42
N TRP A 99 -11.13 -4.08 -0.63
CA TRP A 99 -11.20 -5.52 -0.49
C TRP A 99 -9.89 -6.05 0.13
N PHE A 100 -8.76 -5.58 -0.35
CA PHE A 100 -7.47 -6.03 0.11
C PHE A 100 -7.25 -5.64 1.58
N LYS A 101 -7.66 -4.45 1.95
CA LYS A 101 -7.56 -4.03 3.33
C LYS A 101 -8.33 -4.97 4.25
N GLU A 102 -9.57 -5.30 3.86
CA GLU A 102 -10.37 -6.20 4.66
C GLU A 102 -9.78 -7.60 4.69
N TYR A 103 -9.23 -8.04 3.57
CA TYR A 103 -8.59 -9.32 3.50
C TYR A 103 -7.42 -9.39 4.49
N LEU A 104 -6.61 -8.37 4.53
CA LEU A 104 -5.48 -8.35 5.46
C LEU A 104 -5.95 -8.33 6.91
N LYS A 105 -6.95 -7.53 7.19
CA LYS A 105 -7.46 -7.44 8.54
C LYS A 105 -8.01 -8.77 9.02
N ASN A 106 -8.67 -9.48 8.17
CA ASN A 106 -9.33 -10.72 8.55
C ASN A 106 -8.41 -11.92 8.59
N ASN A 107 -7.30 -11.88 7.90
CA ASN A 107 -6.44 -13.05 7.78
C ASN A 107 -5.07 -12.89 8.39
N TYR A 108 -4.60 -11.69 8.65
CA TYR A 108 -3.23 -11.47 9.09
C TYR A 108 -3.08 -10.64 10.35
N TYR A 109 -4.14 -10.02 10.80
CA TYR A 109 -4.18 -9.30 12.08
C TYR A 109 -3.09 -8.23 12.25
N PRO A 110 -2.94 -7.32 11.28
CA PRO A 110 -1.97 -6.24 11.43
C PRO A 110 -2.44 -5.24 12.47
N LYS A 111 -1.51 -4.43 12.94
CA LYS A 111 -1.84 -3.41 13.90
C LYS A 111 -2.56 -2.25 13.23
N ASP A 112 -2.10 -1.84 12.08
CA ASP A 112 -2.64 -0.67 11.39
C ASP A 112 -2.34 -0.80 9.91
N ILE A 113 -3.18 -0.26 9.05
CA ILE A 113 -2.99 -0.31 7.62
C ILE A 113 -3.13 1.09 7.03
N SER A 114 -2.13 1.50 6.27
CA SER A 114 -2.18 2.77 5.54
C SER A 114 -1.98 2.49 4.07
N ILE A 115 -2.36 3.42 3.22
CA ILE A 115 -2.12 3.30 1.80
C ILE A 115 -1.29 4.48 1.34
N CYS A 116 -0.23 4.19 0.60
CA CYS A 116 0.58 5.21 -0.03
C CYS A 116 0.37 5.10 -1.52
N VAL A 117 -0.18 6.12 -2.14
CA VAL A 117 -0.54 6.06 -3.55
C VAL A 117 0.08 7.19 -4.32
N LEU A 118 0.50 6.88 -5.55
CA LEU A 118 1.11 7.87 -6.41
C LEU A 118 0.06 8.72 -7.12
N LEU A 119 -1.02 8.13 -7.57
CA LEU A 119 -2.01 8.86 -8.30
C LEU A 119 -3.42 8.44 -7.92
N ASP A 120 -4.24 9.40 -7.55
CA ASP A 120 -5.63 9.11 -7.23
C ASP A 120 -6.48 9.72 -8.34
N LYS A 121 -7.02 8.91 -9.21
CA LYS A 121 -7.77 9.39 -10.33
C LYS A 121 -9.01 10.14 -9.93
N LYS A 122 -9.61 9.72 -8.84
CA LYS A 122 -10.80 10.33 -8.40
C LYS A 122 -10.60 11.75 -7.99
N CYS A 123 -9.57 12.07 -7.28
CA CYS A 123 -9.27 13.41 -6.84
C CYS A 123 -8.38 14.15 -7.79
N LYS A 124 -7.89 13.47 -8.80
CA LYS A 124 -6.97 14.07 -9.72
C LYS A 124 -5.76 14.65 -9.05
N ARG A 125 -5.42 14.09 -7.84
CA ARG A 125 -4.31 14.54 -7.15
C ARG A 125 -3.24 13.65 -7.37
N LYS A 126 -2.06 13.98 -7.15
CA LYS A 126 -0.99 13.17 -7.45
C LYS A 126 -0.52 12.42 -6.36
N MET A 127 -0.30 12.53 -5.35
CA MET A 127 0.35 11.73 -4.43
C MET A 127 -0.07 11.99 -3.11
N GLU A 128 -0.44 10.96 -2.39
CA GLU A 128 -0.93 11.10 -1.04
C GLU A 128 -0.78 9.86 -0.26
N ILE A 129 -0.67 9.96 1.05
CA ILE A 129 -0.71 8.84 1.94
C ILE A 129 -2.07 8.86 2.58
N TYR A 130 -2.83 7.78 2.35
CA TYR A 130 -4.12 7.68 2.96
C TYR A 130 -4.07 6.75 4.15
N ARG A 131 -4.63 7.17 5.25
CA ARG A 131 -4.65 6.35 6.43
C ARG A 131 -5.94 5.67 6.53
N LEU A 132 -6.02 4.47 6.04
CA LEU A 132 -7.21 3.73 6.06
C LEU A 132 -7.66 3.30 7.36
N THR A 133 -6.77 3.09 8.22
CA THR A 133 -7.17 2.49 9.39
C THR A 133 -7.61 3.35 10.36
N GLN A 134 -7.23 4.52 10.26
CA GLN A 134 -7.61 5.29 11.18
C GLN A 134 -8.91 5.27 11.20
N THR A 135 -9.28 4.81 10.56
CA THR A 135 -10.46 4.74 10.56
C THR A 135 -11.01 4.10 11.38
N LYS A 136 -11.06 4.27 11.91
CA LYS A 136 -11.47 3.75 12.60
C LYS A 136 -11.99 2.87 12.48
N LEU A 137 -11.80 2.58 12.31
CA LEU A 137 -12.08 1.61 12.23
C LEU A 137 -12.56 1.22 12.86
#